data_081b99b0bdb2a83cc6f285c0388e7130
#
_entry.id   081b99b0bdb2a83cc6f285c0388e7130
#
_cell.length_a   1.000
_cell.length_b   1.000
_cell.length_c   1.000
_cell.angle_alpha   90.00
_cell.angle_beta   90.00
_cell.angle_gamma   90.00
#
_symmetry.space_group_name_H-M   'P 1'
#
loop_
_entity.id
_entity.type
_entity.pdbx_description
1 polymer ?
#
loop_
_entity_poly.entity_id
_entity_poly.type
_entity_poly.pdbx_seq_one_letter_code
_entity_poly.pdbx_strand_id
1 'polypeptide(L)'
;CVYCPDEFDMPKSYLANEPACMRAVLTKFDPHRQVDVRLKSLELTGHSTDKIELIVLGGTWSFYPKKYQTWFIKRCFDAANQKTSGDLKTAQKLNEKAKNRIIGLTLETRPDYITPEEIKRMRWLGCTRVELGVQSIYNDILKYNRRGHDVATIIKATKLLKDAGLKVTYHMMLNLPGSNLAKDEKMFKELFSNPNFQPDLLKIYPCVVLKTALLYKLWKQKKYKPYSEKQLINLLIKIKQKIPPYVRIIRIIRDIPSQSIIAGNKTSNLRQIIFNRVGRICKCIRCREPRERVAKKLKLFRQNYPASDGREIFLSLED
;
A
#
# COMPACT_ATOMS: atom_id res chain seq x y z
N CYS A 1 -10.05 13.02 -6.07
CA CYS A 1 -9.13 13.93 -5.37
C CYS A 1 -8.40 14.83 -6.33
N VAL A 2 -7.90 15.98 -5.82
CA VAL A 2 -7.21 17.00 -6.65
C VAL A 2 -5.99 16.44 -7.39
N TYR A 3 -5.25 15.54 -6.78
CA TYR A 3 -3.99 14.98 -7.31
C TYR A 3 -4.14 13.64 -8.05
N CYS A 4 -5.32 13.02 -8.00
CA CYS A 4 -5.54 11.74 -8.67
C CYS A 4 -5.69 11.94 -10.19
N PRO A 5 -4.97 11.16 -11.01
CA PRO A 5 -5.23 11.10 -12.45
C PRO A 5 -6.61 10.52 -12.73
N ASP A 6 -7.14 10.90 -13.87
CA ASP A 6 -8.37 10.39 -14.44
C ASP A 6 -8.09 10.03 -15.89
N GLU A 7 -8.05 8.74 -16.18
CA GLU A 7 -7.78 8.21 -17.51
C GLU A 7 -8.94 7.33 -17.92
N PHE A 8 -9.38 7.48 -19.18
CA PHE A 8 -10.48 6.71 -19.72
C PHE A 8 -10.18 5.19 -19.66
N ASP A 9 -11.17 4.39 -19.33
CA ASP A 9 -11.09 2.93 -19.19
C ASP A 9 -10.12 2.42 -18.10
N MET A 10 -9.59 3.31 -17.24
CA MET A 10 -8.74 2.90 -16.13
C MET A 10 -9.42 3.12 -14.77
N PRO A 11 -9.13 2.28 -13.77
CA PRO A 11 -9.56 2.55 -12.41
C PRO A 11 -9.07 3.91 -11.94
N LYS A 12 -9.91 4.67 -11.26
CA LYS A 12 -9.57 5.99 -10.73
C LYS A 12 -8.25 5.95 -9.97
N SER A 13 -7.40 6.92 -10.22
CA SER A 13 -6.04 7.07 -9.67
C SER A 13 -4.96 6.23 -10.37
N TYR A 14 -5.27 5.42 -11.35
CA TYR A 14 -4.30 4.60 -12.08
C TYR A 14 -4.13 5.07 -13.52
N LEU A 15 -2.90 4.94 -14.04
CA LEU A 15 -2.56 5.18 -15.44
C LEU A 15 -2.36 3.85 -16.16
N ALA A 16 -2.78 3.76 -17.43
CA ALA A 16 -2.65 2.55 -18.24
C ALA A 16 -1.20 2.05 -18.36
N ASN A 17 -0.23 2.94 -18.32
CA ASN A 17 1.19 2.64 -18.41
C ASN A 17 1.88 2.32 -17.06
N GLU A 18 1.15 2.22 -15.95
CA GLU A 18 1.69 1.65 -14.71
C GLU A 18 1.83 0.12 -14.86
N PRO A 19 2.89 -0.52 -14.31
CA PRO A 19 3.17 -1.93 -14.60
C PRO A 19 2.04 -2.93 -14.28
N ALA A 20 1.26 -2.66 -13.22
CA ALA A 20 0.11 -3.50 -12.89
C ALA A 20 -1.05 -3.29 -13.86
N CYS A 21 -1.28 -2.04 -14.28
CA CYS A 21 -2.32 -1.67 -15.24
C CYS A 21 -2.01 -2.20 -16.63
N MET A 22 -0.75 -2.12 -17.07
CA MET A 22 -0.31 -2.71 -18.34
C MET A 22 -0.64 -4.20 -18.40
N ARG A 23 -0.36 -4.96 -17.32
CA ARG A 23 -0.75 -6.38 -17.26
C ARG A 23 -2.26 -6.58 -17.34
N ALA A 24 -3.02 -5.74 -16.64
CA ALA A 24 -4.48 -5.82 -16.69
C ALA A 24 -5.02 -5.57 -18.09
N VAL A 25 -4.52 -4.54 -18.78
CA VAL A 25 -4.88 -4.23 -20.17
C VAL A 25 -4.51 -5.39 -21.11
N LEU A 26 -3.27 -5.89 -21.05
CA LEU A 26 -2.79 -7.01 -21.87
C LEU A 26 -3.61 -8.31 -21.68
N THR A 27 -4.14 -8.50 -20.49
CA THR A 27 -4.97 -9.66 -20.15
C THR A 27 -6.48 -9.38 -20.26
N LYS A 28 -6.88 -8.23 -20.83
CA LYS A 28 -8.28 -7.79 -20.93
C LYS A 28 -8.99 -7.78 -19.58
N PHE A 29 -8.28 -7.37 -18.51
CA PHE A 29 -8.75 -7.32 -17.12
C PHE A 29 -9.22 -8.67 -16.54
N ASP A 30 -8.94 -9.80 -17.20
CA ASP A 30 -9.25 -11.12 -16.63
C ASP A 30 -8.32 -11.44 -15.44
N PRO A 31 -8.83 -11.63 -14.22
CA PRO A 31 -8.00 -11.85 -13.02
C PRO A 31 -7.26 -13.18 -13.04
N HIS A 32 -7.83 -14.22 -13.65
CA HIS A 32 -7.16 -15.51 -13.83
C HIS A 32 -5.91 -15.36 -14.69
N ARG A 33 -6.06 -14.73 -15.86
CA ARG A 33 -4.94 -14.51 -16.78
C ARG A 33 -3.86 -13.62 -16.18
N GLN A 34 -4.25 -12.58 -15.43
CA GLN A 34 -3.29 -11.70 -14.74
C GLN A 34 -2.42 -12.47 -13.74
N VAL A 35 -3.00 -13.36 -12.93
CA VAL A 35 -2.28 -14.19 -11.97
C VAL A 35 -1.41 -15.22 -12.69
N ASP A 36 -1.95 -15.95 -13.66
CA ASP A 36 -1.24 -16.98 -14.43
C ASP A 36 0.01 -16.42 -15.12
N VAL A 37 -0.15 -15.34 -15.89
CA VAL A 37 0.98 -14.67 -16.58
C VAL A 37 2.02 -14.18 -15.58
N ARG A 38 1.58 -13.64 -14.41
CA ARG A 38 2.51 -13.16 -13.40
C ARG A 38 3.28 -14.29 -12.72
N LEU A 39 2.65 -15.40 -12.40
CA LEU A 39 3.31 -16.58 -11.83
C LEU A 39 4.33 -17.16 -12.79
N LYS A 40 3.95 -17.38 -14.05
CA LYS A 40 4.87 -17.82 -15.10
C LYS A 40 6.08 -16.90 -15.27
N SER A 41 5.85 -15.58 -15.29
CA SER A 41 6.93 -14.58 -15.36
C SER A 41 7.88 -14.66 -14.16
N LEU A 42 7.38 -14.89 -12.95
CA LEU A 42 8.21 -15.04 -11.75
C LEU A 42 9.03 -16.31 -11.79
N GLU A 43 8.44 -17.44 -12.18
CA GLU A 43 9.14 -18.72 -12.33
C GLU A 43 10.25 -18.64 -13.38
N LEU A 44 9.97 -18.04 -14.56
CA LEU A 44 10.96 -17.83 -15.62
C LEU A 44 12.13 -16.94 -15.20
N THR A 45 11.92 -16.04 -14.25
CA THR A 45 12.98 -15.17 -13.68
C THR A 45 13.62 -15.74 -12.41
N GLY A 46 13.40 -17.03 -12.09
CA GLY A 46 14.04 -17.74 -10.98
C GLY A 46 13.45 -17.45 -9.60
N HIS A 47 12.27 -16.83 -9.52
CA HIS A 47 11.60 -16.60 -8.24
C HIS A 47 10.77 -17.82 -7.83
N SER A 48 10.82 -18.17 -6.54
CA SER A 48 9.91 -19.17 -5.97
C SER A 48 8.48 -18.64 -5.95
N THR A 49 7.52 -19.49 -6.28
CA THR A 49 6.08 -19.17 -6.32
C THR A 49 5.24 -20.08 -5.40
N ASP A 50 5.89 -20.86 -4.52
CA ASP A 50 5.22 -21.74 -3.56
C ASP A 50 4.39 -21.00 -2.51
N LYS A 51 4.76 -19.74 -2.19
CA LYS A 51 4.05 -18.84 -1.28
C LYS A 51 3.94 -17.46 -1.91
N ILE A 52 2.73 -17.04 -2.17
CA ILE A 52 2.45 -15.77 -2.84
C ILE A 52 1.59 -14.84 -1.98
N GLU A 53 1.95 -13.56 -1.98
CA GLU A 53 1.06 -12.49 -1.52
C GLU A 53 0.32 -11.92 -2.74
N LEU A 54 -0.99 -12.06 -2.76
CA LEU A 54 -1.86 -11.46 -3.77
C LEU A 54 -2.26 -10.05 -3.33
N ILE A 55 -1.94 -9.05 -4.14
CA ILE A 55 -2.32 -7.66 -3.90
C ILE A 55 -3.26 -7.23 -5.02
N VAL A 56 -4.51 -6.96 -4.67
CA VAL A 56 -5.50 -6.43 -5.61
C VAL A 56 -5.37 -4.91 -5.66
N LEU A 57 -4.99 -4.39 -6.81
CA LEU A 57 -4.86 -2.97 -7.10
C LEU A 57 -6.06 -2.49 -7.93
N GLY A 58 -6.46 -1.25 -7.80
CA GLY A 58 -7.57 -0.68 -8.58
C GLY A 58 -8.39 0.36 -7.80
N GLY A 59 -7.81 0.91 -6.71
CA GLY A 59 -8.42 1.98 -5.94
C GLY A 59 -9.34 1.46 -4.84
N THR A 60 -10.61 1.85 -4.84
CA THR A 60 -11.54 1.53 -3.76
C THR A 60 -12.22 0.19 -4.02
N TRP A 61 -11.62 -0.91 -3.54
CA TRP A 61 -12.16 -2.26 -3.70
C TRP A 61 -13.62 -2.37 -3.24
N SER A 62 -13.95 -1.81 -2.09
CA SER A 62 -15.27 -1.88 -1.47
C SER A 62 -16.38 -1.19 -2.27
N PHE A 63 -16.02 -0.41 -3.28
CA PHE A 63 -16.97 0.24 -4.20
C PHE A 63 -17.56 -0.75 -5.23
N TYR A 64 -16.85 -1.82 -5.57
CA TYR A 64 -17.30 -2.76 -6.58
C TYR A 64 -18.45 -3.63 -6.10
N PRO A 65 -19.36 -4.08 -7.01
CA PRO A 65 -20.45 -4.99 -6.67
C PRO A 65 -19.95 -6.28 -6.02
N LYS A 66 -20.64 -6.77 -4.98
CA LYS A 66 -20.24 -7.97 -4.24
C LYS A 66 -20.07 -9.23 -5.12
N LYS A 67 -20.91 -9.39 -6.15
CA LYS A 67 -20.80 -10.48 -7.13
C LYS A 67 -19.48 -10.42 -7.89
N TYR A 68 -19.09 -9.20 -8.35
CA TYR A 68 -17.83 -8.97 -9.03
C TYR A 68 -16.63 -9.27 -8.11
N GLN A 69 -16.65 -8.79 -6.86
CA GLN A 69 -15.60 -9.06 -5.88
C GLN A 69 -15.39 -10.57 -5.69
N THR A 70 -16.49 -11.34 -5.53
CA THR A 70 -16.44 -12.80 -5.37
C THR A 70 -15.84 -13.47 -6.59
N TRP A 71 -16.34 -13.12 -7.77
CA TRP A 71 -15.84 -13.64 -9.04
C TRP A 71 -14.35 -13.35 -9.21
N PHE A 72 -13.92 -12.10 -8.99
CA PHE A 72 -12.53 -11.67 -9.15
C PHE A 72 -11.58 -12.48 -8.26
N ILE A 73 -11.87 -12.55 -6.96
CA ILE A 73 -11.02 -13.27 -6.01
C ILE A 73 -11.02 -14.78 -6.30
N LYS A 74 -12.18 -15.35 -6.60
CA LYS A 74 -12.26 -16.77 -7.00
C LYS A 74 -11.37 -17.07 -8.21
N ARG A 75 -11.42 -16.23 -9.25
CA ARG A 75 -10.59 -16.39 -10.44
C ARG A 75 -9.10 -16.28 -10.14
N CYS A 76 -8.70 -15.45 -9.18
CA CYS A 76 -7.31 -15.40 -8.74
C CYS A 76 -6.88 -16.73 -8.07
N PHE A 77 -7.72 -17.29 -7.19
CA PHE A 77 -7.47 -18.58 -6.58
C PHE A 77 -7.46 -19.73 -7.61
N ASP A 78 -8.40 -19.73 -8.57
CA ASP A 78 -8.42 -20.71 -9.63
C ASP A 78 -7.11 -20.74 -10.42
N ALA A 79 -6.56 -19.57 -10.74
CA ALA A 79 -5.28 -19.47 -11.43
C ALA A 79 -4.11 -20.00 -10.59
N ALA A 80 -4.05 -19.64 -9.31
CA ALA A 80 -3.03 -20.15 -8.39
C ALA A 80 -3.12 -21.67 -8.20
N ASN A 81 -4.34 -22.22 -8.22
CA ASN A 81 -4.62 -23.66 -8.12
C ASN A 81 -4.35 -24.41 -9.42
N GLN A 82 -4.24 -23.70 -10.56
CA GLN A 82 -4.26 -24.28 -11.90
C GLN A 82 -5.48 -25.17 -12.15
N LYS A 83 -6.60 -24.86 -11.51
CA LYS A 83 -7.86 -25.60 -11.54
C LYS A 83 -9.05 -24.69 -11.29
N THR A 84 -10.07 -24.79 -12.12
CA THR A 84 -11.33 -24.06 -11.93
C THR A 84 -12.20 -24.75 -10.88
N SER A 85 -12.70 -23.98 -9.92
CA SER A 85 -13.59 -24.43 -8.85
C SER A 85 -15.03 -23.98 -9.09
N GLY A 86 -15.99 -24.63 -8.46
CA GLY A 86 -17.41 -24.23 -8.51
C GLY A 86 -17.69 -22.89 -7.82
N ASP A 87 -17.07 -22.70 -6.64
CA ASP A 87 -17.25 -21.50 -5.80
C ASP A 87 -15.94 -21.04 -5.15
N LEU A 88 -15.98 -19.90 -4.46
CA LEU A 88 -14.81 -19.32 -3.82
C LEU A 88 -14.29 -20.17 -2.66
N LYS A 89 -15.19 -20.73 -1.84
CA LYS A 89 -14.81 -21.54 -0.67
C LYS A 89 -14.03 -22.79 -1.10
N THR A 90 -14.53 -23.45 -2.14
CA THR A 90 -13.83 -24.60 -2.77
C THR A 90 -12.46 -24.20 -3.33
N ALA A 91 -12.38 -23.03 -4.03
CA ALA A 91 -11.12 -22.53 -4.53
C ALA A 91 -10.09 -22.25 -3.43
N GLN A 92 -10.51 -21.62 -2.33
CA GLN A 92 -9.66 -21.38 -1.15
C GLN A 92 -9.20 -22.69 -0.50
N LYS A 93 -10.10 -23.67 -0.34
CA LYS A 93 -9.76 -24.98 0.25
C LYS A 93 -8.74 -25.75 -0.58
N LEU A 94 -8.92 -25.75 -1.89
CA LEU A 94 -7.93 -26.35 -2.81
C LEU A 94 -6.56 -25.66 -2.69
N ASN A 95 -6.55 -24.34 -2.51
CA ASN A 95 -5.31 -23.54 -2.43
C ASN A 95 -4.46 -23.87 -1.20
N GLU A 96 -5.04 -24.39 -0.12
CA GLU A 96 -4.27 -24.81 1.08
C GLU A 96 -3.16 -25.84 0.75
N LYS A 97 -3.36 -26.65 -0.29
CA LYS A 97 -2.44 -27.71 -0.72
C LYS A 97 -1.89 -27.51 -2.15
N ALA A 98 -2.18 -26.39 -2.79
CA ALA A 98 -1.73 -26.09 -4.15
C ALA A 98 -0.21 -25.85 -4.20
N LYS A 99 0.37 -26.03 -5.39
CA LYS A 99 1.78 -25.64 -5.65
C LYS A 99 2.01 -24.16 -5.34
N ASN A 100 1.11 -23.29 -5.82
CA ASN A 100 1.17 -21.86 -5.62
C ASN A 100 0.13 -21.44 -4.57
N ARG A 101 0.56 -21.30 -3.31
CA ARG A 101 -0.35 -20.97 -2.19
C ARG A 101 -0.45 -19.47 -1.96
N ILE A 102 -1.66 -18.94 -1.99
CA ILE A 102 -1.95 -17.56 -1.61
C ILE A 102 -1.95 -17.51 -0.07
N ILE A 103 -0.83 -17.09 0.51
CA ILE A 103 -0.66 -16.98 1.97
C ILE A 103 -1.09 -15.63 2.52
N GLY A 104 -1.32 -14.66 1.67
CA GLY A 104 -1.78 -13.32 2.01
C GLY A 104 -2.58 -12.70 0.87
N LEU A 105 -3.72 -12.12 1.22
CA LEU A 105 -4.55 -11.34 0.30
C LEU A 105 -4.67 -9.91 0.82
N THR A 106 -4.30 -8.96 -0.02
CA THR A 106 -4.38 -7.53 0.28
C THR A 106 -5.44 -6.87 -0.59
N LEU A 107 -6.31 -6.09 0.05
CA LEU A 107 -7.33 -5.27 -0.62
C LEU A 107 -7.10 -3.80 -0.31
N GLU A 108 -7.22 -2.94 -1.32
CA GLU A 108 -7.06 -1.49 -1.20
C GLU A 108 -8.43 -0.81 -1.12
N THR A 109 -8.66 0.01 -0.11
CA THR A 109 -9.91 0.75 0.02
C THR A 109 -9.72 2.10 0.72
N ARG A 110 -10.81 2.85 0.87
CA ARG A 110 -10.84 4.11 1.60
C ARG A 110 -11.33 3.89 3.04
N PRO A 111 -10.91 4.73 4.00
CA PRO A 111 -11.35 4.61 5.40
C PRO A 111 -12.88 4.63 5.58
N ASP A 112 -13.60 5.45 4.79
CA ASP A 112 -15.05 5.61 4.88
C ASP A 112 -15.87 4.39 4.41
N TYR A 113 -15.24 3.40 3.80
CA TYR A 113 -15.86 2.11 3.44
C TYR A 113 -15.70 1.03 4.51
N ILE A 114 -14.90 1.29 5.55
CA ILE A 114 -14.65 0.28 6.60
C ILE A 114 -15.81 0.26 7.59
N THR A 115 -16.59 -0.79 7.51
CA THR A 115 -17.68 -1.13 8.45
C THR A 115 -17.50 -2.57 8.94
N PRO A 116 -18.16 -2.99 10.04
CA PRO A 116 -18.13 -4.38 10.48
C PRO A 116 -18.58 -5.37 9.40
N GLU A 117 -19.57 -5.02 8.59
CA GLU A 117 -20.08 -5.84 7.49
C GLU A 117 -19.05 -5.99 6.38
N GLU A 118 -18.37 -4.88 6.02
CA GLU A 118 -17.31 -4.90 5.01
C GLU A 118 -16.12 -5.72 5.50
N ILE A 119 -15.75 -5.63 6.77
CA ILE A 119 -14.68 -6.45 7.36
C ILE A 119 -15.03 -7.94 7.32
N LYS A 120 -16.25 -8.31 7.70
CA LYS A 120 -16.75 -9.70 7.57
C LYS A 120 -16.64 -10.17 6.12
N ARG A 121 -17.02 -9.30 5.18
CA ARG A 121 -16.93 -9.57 3.74
C ARG A 121 -15.46 -9.76 3.30
N MET A 122 -14.56 -8.86 3.67
CA MET A 122 -13.14 -8.97 3.38
C MET A 122 -12.54 -10.28 3.95
N ARG A 123 -12.87 -10.63 5.20
CA ARG A 123 -12.43 -11.89 5.82
C ARG A 123 -12.94 -13.11 5.05
N TRP A 124 -14.20 -13.09 4.64
CA TRP A 124 -14.79 -14.16 3.82
C TRP A 124 -14.07 -14.30 2.45
N LEU A 125 -13.64 -13.19 1.85
CA LEU A 125 -12.83 -13.21 0.63
C LEU A 125 -11.41 -13.77 0.86
N GLY A 126 -10.97 -13.95 2.11
CA GLY A 126 -9.62 -14.40 2.48
C GLY A 126 -8.64 -13.25 2.71
N CYS A 127 -9.11 -12.02 2.88
CA CYS A 127 -8.25 -10.86 3.13
C CYS A 127 -7.49 -11.01 4.46
N THR A 128 -6.19 -10.72 4.41
CA THR A 128 -5.28 -10.73 5.57
C THR A 128 -4.71 -9.35 5.87
N ARG A 129 -4.77 -8.44 4.89
CA ARG A 129 -4.24 -7.08 5.00
C ARG A 129 -5.12 -6.10 4.23
N VAL A 130 -5.37 -4.95 4.82
CA VAL A 130 -6.10 -3.85 4.18
C VAL A 130 -5.17 -2.66 3.98
N GLU A 131 -5.14 -2.12 2.77
CA GLU A 131 -4.45 -0.89 2.45
C GLU A 131 -5.43 0.27 2.45
N LEU A 132 -5.26 1.19 3.37
CA LEU A 132 -6.11 2.38 3.52
C LEU A 132 -5.49 3.59 2.81
N GLY A 133 -6.27 4.20 1.96
CA GLY A 133 -5.93 5.47 1.32
C GLY A 133 -6.06 6.65 2.29
N VAL A 134 -5.26 6.69 3.35
CA VAL A 134 -5.24 7.73 4.39
C VAL A 134 -4.77 9.07 3.85
N GLN A 135 -3.62 9.10 3.22
CA GLN A 135 -2.94 10.20 2.54
C GLN A 135 -2.40 11.29 3.49
N SER A 136 -3.19 11.75 4.46
CA SER A 136 -2.82 12.74 5.50
C SER A 136 -3.61 12.50 6.77
N ILE A 137 -3.09 12.98 7.91
CA ILE A 137 -3.77 12.99 9.22
C ILE A 137 -4.22 14.40 9.62
N TYR A 138 -4.38 15.30 8.66
CA TYR A 138 -4.84 16.66 8.88
C TYR A 138 -6.12 16.93 8.11
N ASN A 139 -7.20 17.30 8.81
CA ASN A 139 -8.52 17.52 8.21
C ASN A 139 -8.53 18.65 7.17
N ASP A 140 -7.77 19.72 7.38
CA ASP A 140 -7.62 20.81 6.42
C ASP A 140 -7.01 20.33 5.10
N ILE A 141 -5.97 19.48 5.17
CA ILE A 141 -5.33 18.87 3.99
C ILE A 141 -6.27 17.91 3.29
N LEU A 142 -6.96 17.05 4.02
CA LEU A 142 -7.94 16.11 3.47
C LEU A 142 -9.07 16.85 2.75
N LYS A 143 -9.63 17.89 3.37
CA LYS A 143 -10.68 18.74 2.81
C LYS A 143 -10.22 19.48 1.57
N TYR A 144 -9.04 20.14 1.61
CA TYR A 144 -8.48 20.87 0.47
C TYR A 144 -8.29 19.94 -0.74
N ASN A 145 -7.86 18.71 -0.50
CA ASN A 145 -7.62 17.72 -1.53
C ASN A 145 -8.87 16.89 -1.90
N ARG A 146 -10.03 17.23 -1.40
CA ARG A 146 -11.33 16.58 -1.71
C ARG A 146 -11.31 15.08 -1.44
N ARG A 147 -10.77 14.66 -0.27
CA ARG A 147 -10.65 13.22 0.06
C ARG A 147 -12.00 12.56 0.38
N GLY A 148 -12.98 13.30 0.86
CA GLY A 148 -14.31 12.79 1.18
C GLY A 148 -14.39 11.99 2.49
N HIS A 149 -13.31 11.98 3.30
CA HIS A 149 -13.28 11.46 4.66
C HIS A 149 -12.38 12.36 5.52
N ASP A 150 -12.53 12.25 6.83
CA ASP A 150 -11.81 13.01 7.84
C ASP A 150 -10.91 12.11 8.70
N VAL A 151 -10.21 12.70 9.64
CA VAL A 151 -9.29 11.99 10.56
C VAL A 151 -10.06 11.07 11.51
N ALA A 152 -11.25 11.46 11.97
CA ALA A 152 -12.07 10.61 12.83
C ALA A 152 -12.45 9.30 12.12
N THR A 153 -12.80 9.38 10.84
CA THR A 153 -13.07 8.21 9.98
C THR A 153 -11.84 7.32 9.84
N ILE A 154 -10.63 7.88 9.69
CA ILE A 154 -9.38 7.11 9.64
C ILE A 154 -9.15 6.34 10.94
N ILE A 155 -9.31 7.01 12.09
CA ILE A 155 -9.13 6.42 13.42
C ILE A 155 -10.11 5.26 13.63
N LYS A 156 -11.41 5.49 13.34
CA LYS A 156 -12.44 4.45 13.43
C LYS A 156 -12.12 3.26 12.53
N ALA A 157 -11.76 3.48 11.28
CA ALA A 157 -11.41 2.41 10.34
C ALA A 157 -10.20 1.60 10.83
N THR A 158 -9.17 2.28 11.34
CA THR A 158 -7.95 1.63 11.87
C THR A 158 -8.29 0.72 13.06
N LYS A 159 -9.08 1.24 14.02
CA LYS A 159 -9.52 0.46 15.17
C LYS A 159 -10.29 -0.81 14.74
N LEU A 160 -11.28 -0.66 13.89
CA LEU A 160 -12.10 -1.79 13.43
C LEU A 160 -11.26 -2.86 12.71
N LEU A 161 -10.29 -2.47 11.91
CA LEU A 161 -9.41 -3.40 11.20
C LEU A 161 -8.45 -4.12 12.16
N LYS A 162 -7.86 -3.42 13.12
CA LYS A 162 -6.98 -4.02 14.13
C LYS A 162 -7.75 -4.97 15.05
N ASP A 163 -8.92 -4.58 15.52
CA ASP A 163 -9.80 -5.42 16.34
C ASP A 163 -10.22 -6.72 15.60
N ALA A 164 -10.29 -6.67 14.26
CA ALA A 164 -10.56 -7.84 13.42
C ALA A 164 -9.31 -8.69 13.11
N GLY A 165 -8.14 -8.35 13.64
CA GLY A 165 -6.87 -9.05 13.41
C GLY A 165 -6.32 -8.91 12.00
N LEU A 166 -6.71 -7.86 11.26
CA LEU A 166 -6.18 -7.56 9.94
C LEU A 166 -4.94 -6.67 10.04
N LYS A 167 -3.94 -6.93 9.20
CA LYS A 167 -2.82 -6.01 9.04
C LYS A 167 -3.26 -4.74 8.32
N VAL A 168 -2.80 -3.59 8.80
CA VAL A 168 -3.18 -2.28 8.28
C VAL A 168 -2.00 -1.59 7.62
N THR A 169 -2.17 -1.27 6.33
CA THR A 169 -1.20 -0.47 5.58
C THR A 169 -1.77 0.92 5.34
N TYR A 170 -1.01 1.96 5.64
CA TYR A 170 -1.38 3.32 5.25
C TYR A 170 -0.67 3.72 3.95
N HIS A 171 -1.45 4.25 3.01
CA HIS A 171 -0.92 5.07 1.94
C HIS A 171 -0.83 6.50 2.42
N MET A 172 0.39 7.02 2.54
CA MET A 172 0.67 8.39 2.98
C MET A 172 1.25 9.19 1.84
N MET A 173 0.87 10.45 1.75
CA MET A 173 1.40 11.33 0.70
C MET A 173 2.17 12.50 1.30
N LEU A 174 3.32 12.79 0.69
CA LEU A 174 4.13 13.97 0.97
C LEU A 174 3.81 15.06 -0.04
N ASN A 175 3.92 16.31 0.38
CA ASN A 175 3.71 17.47 -0.48
C ASN A 175 2.30 17.54 -1.10
N LEU A 176 1.28 17.12 -0.36
CA LEU A 176 -0.09 17.40 -0.80
C LEU A 176 -0.35 18.91 -0.87
N PRO A 177 -1.17 19.39 -1.81
CA PRO A 177 -1.63 20.76 -1.79
C PRO A 177 -2.12 21.21 -0.41
N GLY A 178 -1.59 22.34 0.08
CA GLY A 178 -1.83 22.84 1.44
C GLY A 178 -0.87 22.31 2.52
N SER A 179 0.00 21.35 2.21
CA SER A 179 1.04 20.86 3.11
C SER A 179 2.40 21.54 2.88
N ASN A 180 3.33 21.31 3.81
CA ASN A 180 4.72 21.75 3.74
C ASN A 180 5.65 20.74 4.42
N LEU A 181 6.97 20.95 4.29
CA LEU A 181 7.99 20.04 4.83
C LEU A 181 7.85 19.78 6.33
N ALA A 182 7.61 20.83 7.12
CA ALA A 182 7.47 20.73 8.57
C ALA A 182 6.20 19.95 8.96
N LYS A 183 5.09 20.22 8.28
CA LYS A 183 3.81 19.54 8.48
C LYS A 183 3.89 18.06 8.09
N ASP A 184 4.55 17.75 6.98
CA ASP A 184 4.76 16.37 6.54
C ASP A 184 5.70 15.62 7.51
N GLU A 185 6.77 16.24 8.01
CA GLU A 185 7.65 15.63 9.02
C GLU A 185 6.90 15.35 10.33
N LYS A 186 6.10 16.32 10.82
CA LYS A 186 5.28 16.19 12.02
C LYS A 186 4.26 15.06 11.88
N MET A 187 3.61 14.95 10.71
CA MET A 187 2.67 13.88 10.39
C MET A 187 3.25 12.49 10.67
N PHE A 188 4.46 12.21 10.17
CA PHE A 188 5.09 10.91 10.39
C PHE A 188 5.54 10.67 11.82
N LYS A 189 5.87 11.71 12.58
CA LYS A 189 6.11 11.58 14.02
C LYS A 189 4.81 11.17 14.72
N GLU A 190 3.72 11.83 14.41
CA GLU A 190 2.41 11.59 15.02
C GLU A 190 1.83 10.21 14.70
N LEU A 191 2.04 9.69 13.49
CA LEU A 191 1.60 8.34 13.11
C LEU A 191 2.07 7.24 14.09
N PHE A 192 3.19 7.45 14.78
CA PHE A 192 3.81 6.46 15.66
C PHE A 192 3.86 6.87 17.12
N SER A 193 3.49 8.10 17.47
CA SER A 193 3.33 8.56 18.85
C SER A 193 1.87 8.55 19.32
N ASN A 194 0.92 8.61 18.38
CA ASN A 194 -0.51 8.59 18.67
C ASN A 194 -1.07 7.17 18.50
N PRO A 195 -1.57 6.54 19.57
CA PRO A 195 -2.09 5.16 19.53
C PRO A 195 -3.26 4.96 18.56
N ASN A 196 -3.97 6.02 18.18
CA ASN A 196 -5.09 5.94 17.24
C ASN A 196 -4.70 5.59 15.80
N PHE A 197 -3.41 5.68 15.44
CA PHE A 197 -2.92 5.35 14.10
C PHE A 197 -2.14 4.04 14.07
N GLN A 198 -0.87 4.02 14.43
CA GLN A 198 0.01 2.85 14.54
C GLN A 198 -0.13 1.81 13.40
N PRO A 199 0.04 2.21 12.11
CA PRO A 199 -0.07 1.27 11.00
C PRO A 199 1.06 0.22 11.04
N ASP A 200 0.76 -1.01 10.61
CA ASP A 200 1.77 -2.08 10.49
C ASP A 200 2.71 -1.85 9.30
N LEU A 201 2.18 -1.28 8.22
CA LEU A 201 2.93 -1.06 7.00
C LEU A 201 2.67 0.34 6.44
N LEU A 202 3.63 0.83 5.65
CA LEU A 202 3.55 2.12 4.98
C LEU A 202 3.88 2.03 3.49
N LYS A 203 3.11 2.77 2.69
CA LYS A 203 3.49 3.25 1.37
C LYS A 203 3.57 4.77 1.44
N ILE A 204 4.72 5.34 1.09
CA ILE A 204 4.97 6.78 1.13
C ILE A 204 5.09 7.28 -0.30
N TYR A 205 4.14 8.12 -0.72
CA TYR A 205 4.06 8.60 -2.09
C TYR A 205 4.25 10.13 -2.15
N PRO A 206 5.39 10.61 -2.67
CA PRO A 206 5.51 12.02 -3.00
C PRO A 206 4.45 12.40 -4.05
N CYS A 207 3.76 13.52 -3.80
CA CYS A 207 2.77 14.04 -4.74
C CYS A 207 3.48 14.54 -6.01
N VAL A 208 2.98 14.11 -7.17
CA VAL A 208 3.48 14.51 -8.48
C VAL A 208 2.36 15.12 -9.31
N VAL A 209 2.73 15.99 -10.24
CA VAL A 209 1.78 16.63 -11.16
C VAL A 209 1.64 15.78 -12.41
N LEU A 210 0.42 15.33 -12.67
CA LEU A 210 0.04 14.56 -13.86
C LEU A 210 -0.91 15.38 -14.72
N LYS A 211 -0.80 15.30 -16.04
CA LYS A 211 -1.59 16.10 -17.00
C LYS A 211 -3.11 15.90 -16.81
N THR A 212 -3.52 14.68 -16.46
CA THR A 212 -4.93 14.27 -16.30
C THR A 212 -5.50 14.53 -14.89
N ALA A 213 -4.69 15.07 -13.95
CA ALA A 213 -5.15 15.41 -12.61
C ALA A 213 -5.53 16.90 -12.51
N LEU A 214 -6.52 17.23 -11.64
CA LEU A 214 -6.88 18.63 -11.35
C LEU A 214 -5.69 19.45 -10.84
N LEU A 215 -4.74 18.81 -10.16
CA LEU A 215 -3.51 19.42 -9.66
C LEU A 215 -2.69 20.12 -10.76
N TYR A 216 -2.78 19.65 -12.00
CA TYR A 216 -2.12 20.29 -13.14
C TYR A 216 -2.56 21.73 -13.34
N LYS A 217 -3.87 22.02 -13.14
CA LYS A 217 -4.39 23.39 -13.22
C LYS A 217 -3.81 24.28 -12.12
N LEU A 218 -3.75 23.79 -10.88
CA LEU A 218 -3.16 24.51 -9.75
C LEU A 218 -1.65 24.77 -9.98
N TRP A 219 -0.94 23.81 -10.50
CA TRP A 219 0.47 23.97 -10.83
C TRP A 219 0.70 25.02 -11.94
N LYS A 220 -0.07 24.98 -13.03
CA LYS A 220 -0.01 26.01 -14.09
C LYS A 220 -0.28 27.43 -13.55
N GLN A 221 -1.20 27.55 -12.61
CA GLN A 221 -1.55 28.81 -11.94
C GLN A 221 -0.54 29.22 -10.85
N LYS A 222 0.59 28.51 -10.70
CA LYS A 222 1.59 28.71 -9.64
C LYS A 222 1.05 28.61 -8.20
N LYS A 223 -0.14 28.02 -8.02
CA LYS A 223 -0.77 27.78 -6.70
C LYS A 223 -0.29 26.49 -6.01
N TYR A 224 0.53 25.69 -6.69
CA TYR A 224 1.16 24.48 -6.17
C TYR A 224 2.59 24.34 -6.74
N LYS A 225 3.52 23.97 -5.85
CA LYS A 225 4.91 23.71 -6.21
C LYS A 225 5.37 22.40 -5.59
N PRO A 226 5.83 21.41 -6.37
CA PRO A 226 6.43 20.19 -5.83
C PRO A 226 7.71 20.51 -5.05
N TYR A 227 8.04 19.67 -4.04
CA TYR A 227 9.34 19.74 -3.39
C TYR A 227 10.45 19.47 -4.40
N SER A 228 11.59 20.13 -4.23
CA SER A 228 12.81 19.76 -4.95
C SER A 228 13.27 18.36 -4.53
N GLU A 229 14.02 17.69 -5.38
CA GLU A 229 14.56 16.36 -5.09
C GLU A 229 15.37 16.35 -3.77
N LYS A 230 16.22 17.36 -3.56
CA LYS A 230 17.00 17.53 -2.33
C LYS A 230 16.11 17.66 -1.08
N GLN A 231 15.06 18.47 -1.16
CA GLN A 231 14.10 18.61 -0.06
C GLN A 231 13.39 17.29 0.24
N LEU A 232 12.92 16.59 -0.79
CA LEU A 232 12.23 15.31 -0.66
C LEU A 232 13.14 14.23 -0.05
N ILE A 233 14.38 14.10 -0.53
CA ILE A 233 15.35 13.14 -0.01
C ILE A 233 15.64 13.41 1.46
N ASN A 234 15.91 14.65 1.83
CA ASN A 234 16.19 15.02 3.22
C ASN A 234 14.99 14.75 4.14
N LEU A 235 13.77 15.05 3.71
CA LEU A 235 12.55 14.74 4.45
C LEU A 235 12.39 13.23 4.64
N LEU A 236 12.56 12.43 3.59
CA LEU A 236 12.45 10.98 3.65
C LEU A 236 13.51 10.34 4.55
N ILE A 237 14.72 10.89 4.59
CA ILE A 237 15.77 10.48 5.53
C ILE A 237 15.29 10.69 6.98
N LYS A 238 14.83 11.90 7.31
CA LYS A 238 14.31 12.23 8.63
C LYS A 238 13.13 11.34 9.04
N ILE A 239 12.20 11.07 8.12
CA ILE A 239 11.08 10.16 8.33
C ILE A 239 11.60 8.76 8.66
N LYS A 240 12.50 8.21 7.83
CA LYS A 240 13.00 6.85 8.00
C LYS A 240 13.77 6.63 9.31
N GLN A 241 14.42 7.65 9.83
CA GLN A 241 15.10 7.60 11.13
C GLN A 241 14.13 7.42 12.32
N LYS A 242 12.87 7.85 12.14
CA LYS A 242 11.83 7.81 13.18
C LYS A 242 10.89 6.61 13.08
N ILE A 243 11.04 5.76 12.05
CA ILE A 243 10.16 4.60 11.84
C ILE A 243 10.43 3.52 12.91
N PRO A 244 9.38 3.06 13.63
CA PRO A 244 9.52 1.99 14.60
C PRO A 244 9.92 0.64 14.00
N PRO A 245 10.55 -0.25 14.79
CA PRO A 245 10.97 -1.58 14.31
C PRO A 245 9.86 -2.48 13.80
N TYR A 246 8.63 -2.35 14.30
CA TYR A 246 7.49 -3.17 13.88
C TYR A 246 6.90 -2.75 12.53
N VAL A 247 7.29 -1.59 12.00
CA VAL A 247 6.73 -1.07 10.75
C VAL A 247 7.50 -1.56 9.54
N ARG A 248 6.78 -1.96 8.49
CA ARG A 248 7.37 -2.26 7.17
C ARG A 248 7.07 -1.15 6.18
N ILE A 249 8.09 -0.48 5.64
CA ILE A 249 7.93 0.43 4.51
C ILE A 249 7.93 -0.38 3.21
N ILE A 250 6.76 -0.56 2.60
CA ILE A 250 6.60 -1.32 1.36
C ILE A 250 7.15 -0.53 0.17
N ARG A 251 6.75 0.76 0.04
CA ARG A 251 7.13 1.64 -1.07
C ARG A 251 7.46 3.05 -0.58
N ILE A 252 8.33 3.74 -1.32
CA ILE A 252 8.68 5.15 -1.10
C ILE A 252 8.28 6.02 -2.30
N ILE A 253 8.00 5.40 -3.44
CA ILE A 253 7.46 6.05 -4.64
C ILE A 253 6.35 5.19 -5.22
N ARG A 254 5.52 5.79 -6.06
CA ARG A 254 4.56 5.08 -6.90
C ARG A 254 5.23 4.74 -8.24
N ASP A 255 4.82 3.64 -8.87
CA ASP A 255 5.38 3.15 -10.15
C ASP A 255 4.82 3.95 -11.36
N ILE A 256 4.74 5.27 -11.25
CA ILE A 256 4.35 6.14 -12.36
C ILE A 256 5.58 6.34 -13.26
N PRO A 257 5.48 6.05 -14.56
CA PRO A 257 6.57 6.29 -15.50
C PRO A 257 6.98 7.77 -15.51
N SER A 258 8.28 8.04 -15.52
CA SER A 258 8.83 9.41 -15.40
C SER A 258 8.36 10.36 -16.52
N GLN A 259 8.08 9.83 -17.72
CA GLN A 259 7.52 10.57 -18.84
C GLN A 259 6.10 11.08 -18.59
N SER A 260 5.33 10.43 -17.74
CA SER A 260 3.98 10.86 -17.37
C SER A 260 3.98 11.99 -16.33
N ILE A 261 5.11 12.20 -15.64
CA ILE A 261 5.25 13.20 -14.59
C ILE A 261 5.63 14.55 -15.18
N ILE A 262 4.72 15.52 -15.09
CA ILE A 262 4.97 16.91 -15.55
C ILE A 262 5.90 17.64 -14.58
N ALA A 263 5.63 17.56 -13.28
CA ALA A 263 6.44 18.17 -12.23
C ALA A 263 6.42 17.32 -10.94
N GLY A 264 7.50 17.38 -10.17
CA GLY A 264 7.71 16.57 -8.98
C GLY A 264 8.83 15.55 -9.18
N ASN A 265 8.92 14.59 -8.27
CA ASN A 265 10.00 13.61 -8.32
C ASN A 265 9.85 12.64 -9.51
N LYS A 266 10.90 12.55 -10.33
CA LYS A 266 11.01 11.63 -11.48
C LYS A 266 11.97 10.48 -11.22
N THR A 267 12.67 10.49 -10.10
CA THR A 267 13.72 9.53 -9.75
C THR A 267 13.12 8.19 -9.36
N SER A 268 13.27 7.18 -10.22
CA SER A 268 12.69 5.84 -10.03
C SER A 268 13.39 5.03 -8.93
N ASN A 269 14.70 5.22 -8.72
CA ASN A 269 15.50 4.52 -7.72
C ASN A 269 15.63 5.28 -6.38
N LEU A 270 14.68 6.16 -6.05
CA LEU A 270 14.69 7.00 -4.84
C LEU A 270 14.91 6.17 -3.55
N ARG A 271 14.35 4.97 -3.47
CA ARG A 271 14.57 4.05 -2.34
C ARG A 271 16.06 3.71 -2.17
N GLN A 272 16.77 3.41 -3.25
CA GLN A 272 18.20 3.06 -3.21
C GLN A 272 19.05 4.25 -2.78
N ILE A 273 18.76 5.43 -3.32
CA ILE A 273 19.45 6.67 -2.94
C ILE A 273 19.30 6.95 -1.45
N ILE A 274 18.08 6.82 -0.92
CA ILE A 274 17.83 7.02 0.50
C ILE A 274 18.49 5.93 1.34
N PHE A 275 18.41 4.66 0.92
CA PHE A 275 19.04 3.55 1.62
C PHE A 275 20.55 3.75 1.75
N ASN A 276 21.22 4.16 0.71
CA ASN A 276 22.67 4.43 0.71
C ASN A 276 23.06 5.57 1.67
N ARG A 277 22.16 6.55 1.91
CA ARG A 277 22.40 7.68 2.82
C ARG A 277 22.02 7.38 4.27
N VAL A 278 20.96 6.61 4.50
CA VAL A 278 20.45 6.30 5.86
C VAL A 278 21.12 5.03 6.41
N GLY A 279 21.50 4.09 5.55
CA GLY A 279 22.14 2.84 5.94
C GLY A 279 21.34 2.09 7.02
N ARG A 280 22.05 1.62 8.05
CA ARG A 280 21.47 0.86 9.18
C ARG A 280 20.69 1.71 10.18
N ILE A 281 20.62 3.04 10.04
CA ILE A 281 19.90 3.92 10.97
C ILE A 281 18.38 3.67 10.90
N CYS A 282 17.84 3.27 9.74
CA CYS A 282 16.42 2.95 9.61
C CYS A 282 16.08 1.60 10.23
N LYS A 283 15.25 1.62 11.26
CA LYS A 283 14.83 0.42 12.03
C LYS A 283 13.64 -0.34 11.42
N CYS A 284 13.09 0.08 10.26
CA CYS A 284 11.94 -0.61 9.69
C CYS A 284 12.28 -2.05 9.27
N ILE A 285 11.29 -2.96 9.29
CA ILE A 285 11.46 -4.38 8.92
C ILE A 285 12.20 -4.53 7.58
N ARG A 286 11.79 -3.78 6.55
CA ARG A 286 12.41 -3.85 5.21
C ARG A 286 13.92 -3.54 5.18
N CYS A 287 14.41 -2.70 6.07
CA CYS A 287 15.83 -2.36 6.15
C CYS A 287 16.64 -3.36 6.97
N ARG A 288 15.98 -4.16 7.82
CA ARG A 288 16.59 -5.17 8.70
C ARG A 288 16.45 -6.60 8.19
N GLU A 289 15.73 -6.82 7.08
CA GLU A 289 15.59 -8.15 6.48
C GLU A 289 16.96 -8.74 6.16
N PRO A 290 17.22 -10.00 6.60
CA PRO A 290 18.49 -10.68 6.34
C PRO A 290 18.70 -10.99 4.86
N ARG A 291 17.62 -11.12 4.07
CA ARG A 291 17.63 -11.55 2.66
C ARG A 291 18.31 -12.91 2.52
N GLU A 292 19.44 -12.98 1.81
CA GLU A 292 20.23 -14.20 1.59
C GLU A 292 21.25 -14.48 2.72
N ARG A 293 21.35 -13.59 3.71
CA ARG A 293 22.27 -13.80 4.83
C ARG A 293 21.69 -14.81 5.80
N VAL A 294 22.48 -15.78 6.19
CA VAL A 294 22.14 -16.72 7.25
C VAL A 294 22.48 -16.09 8.60
N ALA A 295 21.47 -15.94 9.45
CA ALA A 295 21.67 -15.45 10.82
C ALA A 295 22.44 -16.49 11.64
N LYS A 296 23.47 -16.06 12.39
CA LYS A 296 24.34 -16.98 13.16
C LYS A 296 23.82 -17.24 14.58
N LYS A 297 23.30 -16.19 15.25
CA LYS A 297 22.73 -16.29 16.60
C LYS A 297 21.47 -15.45 16.67
N LEU A 298 20.33 -16.09 16.82
CA LEU A 298 19.05 -15.41 16.89
C LEU A 298 18.65 -15.17 18.33
N LYS A 299 18.25 -13.93 18.63
CA LYS A 299 17.61 -13.52 19.89
C LYS A 299 16.20 -13.07 19.65
N LEU A 300 15.31 -13.42 20.56
CA LEU A 300 13.91 -12.94 20.51
C LEU A 300 13.84 -11.51 21.06
N PHE A 301 13.38 -10.61 20.23
CA PHE A 301 13.00 -9.25 20.62
C PHE A 301 11.49 -9.13 20.71
N ARG A 302 11.04 -8.43 21.74
CA ARG A 302 9.64 -8.13 21.97
C ARG A 302 9.45 -6.63 22.13
N GLN A 303 8.55 -6.05 21.35
CA GLN A 303 8.13 -4.66 21.47
C GLN A 303 6.63 -4.61 21.71
N ASN A 304 6.23 -4.01 22.83
CA ASN A 304 4.83 -3.72 23.13
C ASN A 304 4.56 -2.26 22.82
N TYR A 305 3.43 -1.97 22.20
CA TYR A 305 3.00 -0.60 21.94
C TYR A 305 1.47 -0.49 21.97
N PRO A 306 0.94 0.68 22.41
CA PRO A 306 -0.50 0.92 22.35
C PRO A 306 -0.92 1.12 20.89
N ALA A 307 -2.04 0.53 20.50
CA ALA A 307 -2.62 0.69 19.17
C ALA A 307 -4.14 0.62 19.27
N SER A 308 -4.80 1.67 18.83
CA SER A 308 -6.23 1.90 19.08
C SER A 308 -6.51 1.82 20.59
N ASP A 309 -7.50 1.09 21.05
CA ASP A 309 -7.76 0.93 22.50
C ASP A 309 -7.10 -0.34 23.08
N GLY A 310 -6.18 -0.95 22.33
CA GLY A 310 -5.53 -2.20 22.67
C GLY A 310 -4.02 -2.10 22.81
N ARG A 311 -3.40 -3.26 22.91
CA ARG A 311 -1.94 -3.42 22.93
C ARG A 311 -1.52 -4.36 21.82
N GLU A 312 -0.60 -3.92 20.98
CA GLU A 312 0.08 -4.76 20.00
C GLU A 312 1.38 -5.32 20.60
N ILE A 313 1.68 -6.55 20.25
CA ILE A 313 2.91 -7.24 20.63
C ILE A 313 3.63 -7.63 19.33
N PHE A 314 4.73 -6.95 19.05
CA PHE A 314 5.58 -7.29 17.92
C PHE A 314 6.73 -8.18 18.39
N LEU A 315 6.89 -9.32 17.76
CA LEU A 315 7.97 -10.27 18.01
C LEU A 315 8.86 -10.37 16.78
N SER A 316 10.18 -10.38 16.98
CA SER A 316 11.14 -10.61 15.92
C SER A 316 12.33 -11.44 16.44
N LEU A 317 12.86 -12.30 15.58
CA LEU A 317 14.15 -12.95 15.81
C LEU A 317 15.22 -12.13 15.09
N GLU A 318 16.20 -11.67 15.81
CA GLU A 318 17.25 -10.76 15.29
C GLU A 318 18.64 -11.26 15.70
N ASP A 319 19.66 -11.00 14.84
CA ASP A 319 21.09 -11.28 15.05
C ASP A 319 21.91 -10.04 15.39
#